data_042916ab34594efd2de3fb2ccefd4dee
#
_entry.id   042916ab34594efd2de3fb2ccefd4dee
#
_cell.length_a   1.000
_cell.length_b   1.000
_cell.length_c   1.000
_cell.angle_alpha   90.00
_cell.angle_beta   90.00
_cell.angle_gamma   90.00
#
_symmetry.space_group_name_H-M   'P 1'
#
loop_
_entity.id
_entity.type
_entity.pdbx_description
1 polymer ?
#
loop_
_entity_poly.entity_id
_entity_poly.type
_entity_poly.pdbx_seq_one_letter_code
_entity_poly.pdbx_strand_id
1 'polypeptide(L)'
;MTEQFNKKIIGDCTLYNADCEEVMPLISSVDAVVTDPPYGMRFVSNYRKEKYKEIENDNGFKFLKWATTIKAKHSTYVFCRWDNLYQVIKPNSLITWVKNNWSMGDLNHEHARQTEVCLFYKGKNHFFPKKRPTDVIFCNRTNNNYHPTEKPLQLISSIVEWTNGVVFDPFMGSGTTGVACAKLGKKFIGVELDPNYFQIACQRIEKAYQEPDLFVSPPTEIKQEVMEL
;
A
#
# COMPACT_ATOMS: atom_id res chain seq x y z
N MET A 1 -23.05 -22.16 2.80
CA MET A 1 -21.88 -22.26 1.89
C MET A 1 -21.01 -21.02 2.12
N THR A 2 -20.25 -20.93 3.24
CA THR A 2 -19.55 -19.68 3.63
C THR A 2 -18.29 -19.91 4.44
N GLU A 3 -17.57 -21.02 4.22
CA GLU A 3 -16.26 -21.26 4.86
C GLU A 3 -15.21 -21.74 3.84
N GLN A 4 -15.13 -21.05 2.71
CA GLN A 4 -14.16 -21.45 1.68
C GLN A 4 -12.76 -20.90 1.94
N PHE A 5 -12.62 -19.87 2.79
CA PHE A 5 -11.34 -19.20 3.07
C PHE A 5 -11.13 -18.98 4.58
N ASN A 6 -9.87 -19.04 5.01
CA ASN A 6 -9.48 -18.58 6.34
C ASN A 6 -9.67 -17.06 6.42
N LYS A 7 -10.75 -16.63 7.07
CA LYS A 7 -11.19 -15.23 7.19
C LYS A 7 -11.10 -14.76 8.62
N LYS A 8 -10.55 -13.56 8.84
CA LYS A 8 -10.53 -12.90 10.15
C LYS A 8 -11.13 -11.50 10.06
N ILE A 9 -11.95 -11.14 11.05
CA ILE A 9 -12.52 -9.78 11.18
C ILE A 9 -11.92 -9.14 12.42
N ILE A 10 -11.35 -7.94 12.26
CA ILE A 10 -10.71 -7.15 13.31
C ILE A 10 -11.23 -5.72 13.20
N GLY A 11 -12.11 -5.30 14.10
CA GLY A 11 -12.80 -4.01 13.98
C GLY A 11 -13.48 -3.88 12.62
N ASP A 12 -13.17 -2.82 11.89
CA ASP A 12 -13.69 -2.56 10.53
C ASP A 12 -12.84 -3.20 9.42
N CYS A 13 -11.89 -4.08 9.77
CA CYS A 13 -11.02 -4.77 8.81
C CYS A 13 -11.49 -6.22 8.60
N THR A 14 -11.65 -6.61 7.34
CA THR A 14 -11.91 -8.00 6.90
C THR A 14 -10.68 -8.53 6.19
N LEU A 15 -10.07 -9.59 6.70
CA LEU A 15 -8.83 -10.15 6.20
C LEU A 15 -9.05 -11.58 5.70
N TYR A 16 -8.45 -11.93 4.57
CA TYR A 16 -8.50 -13.25 3.97
C TYR A 16 -7.09 -13.82 3.81
N ASN A 17 -6.87 -15.04 4.31
CA ASN A 17 -5.69 -15.81 3.93
C ASN A 17 -6.05 -16.72 2.75
N ALA A 18 -5.78 -16.23 1.55
CA ALA A 18 -6.18 -16.87 0.30
C ALA A 18 -5.45 -16.27 -0.91
N ASP A 19 -5.64 -16.85 -2.09
CA ASP A 19 -5.26 -16.21 -3.34
C ASP A 19 -6.23 -15.04 -3.65
N CYS A 20 -5.66 -13.89 -4.01
CA CYS A 20 -6.44 -12.70 -4.35
C CYS A 20 -7.35 -12.92 -5.58
N GLU A 21 -6.96 -13.78 -6.53
CA GLU A 21 -7.77 -14.12 -7.69
C GLU A 21 -9.04 -14.89 -7.31
N GLU A 22 -9.02 -15.66 -6.21
CA GLU A 22 -10.17 -16.39 -5.69
C GLU A 22 -11.10 -15.51 -4.84
N VAL A 23 -10.56 -14.53 -4.12
CA VAL A 23 -11.33 -13.63 -3.25
C VAL A 23 -11.99 -12.50 -4.04
N MET A 24 -11.32 -11.97 -5.07
CA MET A 24 -11.79 -10.82 -5.83
C MET A 24 -13.20 -10.98 -6.41
N PRO A 25 -13.62 -12.15 -6.97
CA PRO A 25 -14.97 -12.35 -7.45
C PRO A 25 -16.06 -12.26 -6.38
N LEU A 26 -15.70 -12.46 -5.10
CA LEU A 26 -16.63 -12.39 -3.97
C LEU A 26 -16.83 -10.96 -3.47
N ILE A 27 -15.96 -10.04 -3.88
CA ILE A 27 -16.01 -8.63 -3.50
C ILE A 27 -16.86 -7.90 -4.55
N SER A 28 -18.11 -7.59 -4.20
CA SER A 28 -19.10 -7.00 -5.12
C SER A 28 -18.66 -5.64 -5.69
N SER A 29 -17.94 -4.85 -4.91
CA SER A 29 -17.33 -3.60 -5.36
C SER A 29 -16.34 -3.07 -4.31
N VAL A 30 -15.33 -2.35 -4.77
CA VAL A 30 -14.37 -1.63 -3.90
C VAL A 30 -14.47 -0.13 -4.16
N ASP A 31 -14.33 0.64 -3.11
CA ASP A 31 -14.38 2.10 -3.21
C ASP A 31 -13.00 2.65 -3.56
N ALA A 32 -11.95 2.13 -2.92
CA ALA A 32 -10.57 2.47 -3.21
C ALA A 32 -9.67 1.22 -3.18
N VAL A 33 -8.58 1.26 -3.93
CA VAL A 33 -7.49 0.26 -3.88
C VAL A 33 -6.20 0.98 -3.49
N VAL A 34 -5.47 0.41 -2.53
CA VAL A 34 -4.11 0.85 -2.16
C VAL A 34 -3.27 -0.41 -2.02
N THR A 35 -2.32 -0.63 -2.93
CA THR A 35 -1.65 -1.93 -3.02
C THR A 35 -0.23 -1.85 -3.56
N ASP A 36 0.60 -2.82 -3.12
CA ASP A 36 1.99 -3.01 -3.54
C ASP A 36 2.17 -4.45 -4.07
N PRO A 37 1.77 -4.72 -5.33
CA PRO A 37 1.80 -6.06 -5.90
C PRO A 37 3.24 -6.56 -6.11
N PRO A 38 3.48 -7.88 -6.23
CA PRO A 38 4.76 -8.43 -6.64
C PRO A 38 5.20 -7.90 -8.01
N TYR A 39 6.50 -7.55 -8.14
CA TYR A 39 7.05 -6.90 -9.35
C TYR A 39 7.86 -7.84 -10.25
N GLY A 40 7.93 -9.12 -9.96
CA GLY A 40 8.73 -10.09 -10.72
C GLY A 40 10.23 -10.01 -10.44
N MET A 41 10.64 -9.51 -9.29
CA MET A 41 12.05 -9.26 -8.97
C MET A 41 12.82 -10.46 -8.42
N ARG A 42 12.14 -11.54 -8.04
CA ARG A 42 12.75 -12.66 -7.28
C ARG A 42 13.64 -12.15 -6.14
N PHE A 43 13.09 -11.27 -5.31
CA PHE A 43 13.88 -10.58 -4.30
C PHE A 43 14.49 -11.57 -3.31
N VAL A 44 15.82 -11.69 -3.33
CA VAL A 44 16.62 -12.45 -2.35
C VAL A 44 17.49 -11.46 -1.60
N SER A 45 17.29 -11.32 -0.28
CA SER A 45 18.13 -10.47 0.55
C SER A 45 19.49 -11.13 0.78
N ASN A 46 20.55 -10.55 0.25
CA ASN A 46 21.94 -11.02 0.47
C ASN A 46 22.57 -10.46 1.76
N TYR A 47 21.92 -9.52 2.47
CA TYR A 47 22.52 -8.77 3.56
C TYR A 47 22.09 -9.18 4.97
N ARG A 48 21.09 -10.08 5.14
CA ARG A 48 20.64 -10.55 6.44
C ARG A 48 21.02 -12.03 6.67
N LYS A 49 21.35 -12.37 7.94
CA LYS A 49 21.68 -13.75 8.35
C LYS A 49 20.50 -14.72 8.15
N GLU A 50 19.27 -14.24 8.21
CA GLU A 50 18.06 -14.99 7.89
C GLU A 50 17.60 -14.61 6.50
N LYS A 51 17.60 -15.60 5.59
CA LYS A 51 17.03 -15.43 4.24
C LYS A 51 15.51 -15.36 4.38
N TYR A 52 14.90 -14.26 3.93
CA TYR A 52 13.47 -14.25 3.69
C TYR A 52 13.15 -15.31 2.62
N LYS A 53 12.01 -16.01 2.77
CA LYS A 53 11.49 -16.85 1.69
C LYS A 53 11.29 -15.99 0.44
N GLU A 54 11.44 -16.59 -0.74
CA GLU A 54 11.05 -15.93 -1.99
C GLU A 54 9.58 -15.47 -1.86
N ILE A 55 9.29 -14.28 -2.35
CA ILE A 55 7.91 -13.76 -2.39
C ILE A 55 7.16 -14.69 -3.36
N GLU A 56 6.11 -15.33 -2.89
CA GLU A 56 5.29 -16.20 -3.72
C GLU A 56 4.72 -15.41 -4.90
N ASN A 57 4.75 -16.02 -6.09
CA ASN A 57 4.27 -15.41 -7.34
C ASN A 57 5.05 -14.18 -7.85
N ASP A 58 6.27 -13.91 -7.34
CA ASP A 58 7.14 -12.83 -7.86
C ASP A 58 7.86 -13.22 -9.18
N ASN A 59 7.20 -14.02 -10.02
CA ASN A 59 7.72 -14.52 -11.30
C ASN A 59 7.15 -13.77 -12.50
N GLY A 60 7.20 -12.44 -12.51
CA GLY A 60 6.78 -11.63 -13.65
C GLY A 60 5.80 -10.50 -13.29
N PHE A 61 5.23 -9.87 -14.33
CA PHE A 61 4.41 -8.66 -14.17
C PHE A 61 2.89 -8.94 -14.13
N LYS A 62 2.48 -10.22 -13.99
CA LYS A 62 1.06 -10.61 -14.03
C LYS A 62 0.24 -9.81 -13.02
N PHE A 63 0.66 -9.82 -11.77
CA PHE A 63 -0.08 -9.17 -10.68
C PHE A 63 0.01 -7.65 -10.72
N LEU A 64 1.15 -7.07 -11.14
CA LEU A 64 1.26 -5.65 -11.37
C LEU A 64 0.27 -5.19 -12.46
N LYS A 65 0.24 -5.87 -13.61
CA LYS A 65 -0.73 -5.59 -14.68
C LYS A 65 -2.16 -5.72 -14.18
N TRP A 66 -2.47 -6.82 -13.50
CA TRP A 66 -3.79 -7.08 -12.96
C TRP A 66 -4.22 -6.00 -11.96
N ALA A 67 -3.37 -5.61 -11.01
CA ALA A 67 -3.67 -4.58 -10.03
C ALA A 67 -4.07 -3.24 -10.70
N THR A 68 -3.44 -2.88 -11.83
CA THR A 68 -3.79 -1.66 -12.57
C THR A 68 -5.12 -1.77 -13.34
N THR A 69 -5.71 -2.96 -13.46
CA THR A 69 -7.03 -3.17 -14.08
C THR A 69 -8.19 -3.11 -13.09
N ILE A 70 -7.92 -3.14 -11.78
CA ILE A 70 -8.96 -3.12 -10.75
C ILE A 70 -9.69 -1.77 -10.77
N LYS A 71 -10.98 -1.81 -11.08
CA LYS A 71 -11.82 -0.61 -11.16
C LYS A 71 -12.46 -0.31 -9.81
N ALA A 72 -11.81 0.52 -9.01
CA ALA A 72 -12.42 1.10 -7.83
C ALA A 72 -13.40 2.23 -8.18
N LYS A 73 -14.41 2.48 -7.34
CA LYS A 73 -15.37 3.57 -7.57
C LYS A 73 -14.70 4.95 -7.52
N HIS A 74 -13.78 5.14 -6.57
CA HIS A 74 -13.15 6.43 -6.33
C HIS A 74 -11.71 6.50 -6.83
N SER A 75 -10.82 5.58 -6.38
CA SER A 75 -9.40 5.68 -6.69
C SER A 75 -8.67 4.36 -6.57
N THR A 76 -7.65 4.17 -7.40
CA THR A 76 -6.72 3.04 -7.29
C THR A 76 -5.30 3.58 -7.23
N TYR A 77 -4.55 3.17 -6.21
CA TYR A 77 -3.16 3.49 -5.96
C TYR A 77 -2.35 2.20 -6.00
N VAL A 78 -1.42 2.10 -6.95
CA VAL A 78 -0.59 0.90 -7.15
C VAL A 78 0.87 1.29 -7.10
N PHE A 79 1.61 0.78 -6.11
CA PHE A 79 3.05 0.96 -6.09
C PHE A 79 3.70 0.25 -7.26
N CYS A 80 4.74 0.87 -7.80
CA CYS A 80 5.43 0.36 -8.97
C CYS A 80 6.87 0.88 -8.99
N ARG A 81 7.76 0.11 -9.58
CA ARG A 81 9.10 0.59 -9.92
C ARG A 81 9.03 1.36 -11.24
N TRP A 82 9.89 2.37 -11.38
CA TRP A 82 9.97 3.19 -12.59
C TRP A 82 10.25 2.37 -13.86
N ASP A 83 11.07 1.31 -13.73
CA ASP A 83 11.45 0.42 -14.84
C ASP A 83 10.33 -0.52 -15.30
N ASN A 84 9.21 -0.57 -14.56
CA ASN A 84 8.02 -1.35 -14.92
C ASN A 84 6.88 -0.51 -15.50
N LEU A 85 7.07 0.80 -15.64
CA LEU A 85 6.01 1.72 -16.12
C LEU A 85 5.47 1.36 -17.51
N TYR A 86 6.27 0.77 -18.37
CA TYR A 86 5.84 0.31 -19.69
C TYR A 86 4.96 -0.94 -19.69
N GLN A 87 4.87 -1.63 -18.53
CA GLN A 87 4.07 -2.85 -18.36
C GLN A 87 2.62 -2.57 -17.92
N VAL A 88 2.31 -1.35 -17.51
CA VAL A 88 1.05 -0.99 -16.86
C VAL A 88 0.17 -0.13 -17.75
N ILE A 89 -1.13 -0.09 -17.43
CA ILE A 89 -2.05 0.87 -18.05
C ILE A 89 -1.59 2.28 -17.67
N LYS A 90 -1.65 3.21 -18.63
CA LYS A 90 -1.31 4.62 -18.40
C LYS A 90 -2.10 5.19 -17.21
N PRO A 91 -1.44 5.61 -16.13
CA PRO A 91 -2.12 6.20 -14.98
C PRO A 91 -2.59 7.63 -15.26
N ASN A 92 -3.48 8.16 -14.43
CA ASN A 92 -3.88 9.57 -14.47
C ASN A 92 -2.79 10.49 -13.93
N SER A 93 -2.03 10.05 -12.92
CA SER A 93 -0.82 10.71 -12.44
C SER A 93 0.11 9.74 -11.74
N LEU A 94 1.34 10.17 -11.51
CA LEU A 94 2.33 9.48 -10.69
C LEU A 94 2.49 10.23 -9.38
N ILE A 95 2.54 9.49 -8.27
CA ILE A 95 2.93 10.00 -6.97
C ILE A 95 4.35 9.53 -6.71
N THR A 96 5.24 10.45 -6.41
CA THR A 96 6.65 10.16 -6.16
C THR A 96 6.90 10.12 -4.66
N TRP A 97 7.28 8.96 -4.15
CA TRP A 97 7.83 8.85 -2.81
C TRP A 97 9.33 9.13 -2.84
N VAL A 98 9.75 10.15 -2.11
CA VAL A 98 11.16 10.55 -1.95
C VAL A 98 11.66 10.09 -0.58
N LYS A 99 12.73 9.28 -0.58
CA LYS A 99 13.35 8.69 0.60
C LYS A 99 14.51 9.57 1.07
N ASN A 100 14.50 9.97 2.34
CA ASN A 100 15.63 10.71 2.91
C ASN A 100 16.79 9.78 3.30
N ASN A 101 16.52 8.47 3.46
CA ASN A 101 17.48 7.43 3.84
C ASN A 101 17.58 6.35 2.74
N TRP A 102 18.07 6.71 1.56
CA TRP A 102 18.21 5.76 0.44
C TRP A 102 19.31 4.72 0.72
N SER A 103 19.26 3.57 0.06
CA SER A 103 20.28 2.52 0.14
C SER A 103 21.46 2.85 -0.76
N MET A 104 22.62 2.31 -0.43
CA MET A 104 23.83 2.50 -1.24
C MET A 104 23.70 1.96 -2.67
N GLY A 105 22.94 0.87 -2.88
CA GLY A 105 22.75 0.26 -4.22
C GLY A 105 24.07 -0.12 -4.89
N ASP A 106 24.12 -0.07 -6.20
CA ASP A 106 25.35 -0.19 -6.99
C ASP A 106 26.08 1.17 -6.95
N LEU A 107 27.27 1.18 -6.34
CA LEU A 107 28.04 2.40 -6.11
C LEU A 107 28.77 2.91 -7.36
N ASN A 108 28.90 2.09 -8.39
CA ASN A 108 29.79 2.36 -9.52
C ASN A 108 29.06 2.62 -10.84
N HIS A 109 27.85 2.06 -11.02
CA HIS A 109 27.20 2.02 -12.33
C HIS A 109 25.81 2.65 -12.37
N GLU A 110 25.15 2.89 -11.21
CA GLU A 110 23.81 3.47 -11.16
C GLU A 110 23.72 4.64 -10.18
N HIS A 111 22.80 5.54 -10.46
CA HIS A 111 22.43 6.58 -9.47
C HIS A 111 21.77 5.95 -8.24
N ALA A 112 22.00 6.54 -7.06
CA ALA A 112 21.34 6.13 -5.83
C ALA A 112 19.81 6.24 -5.98
N ARG A 113 19.10 5.14 -5.78
CA ARG A 113 17.62 5.08 -5.97
C ARG A 113 16.91 5.71 -4.77
N GLN A 114 16.73 7.01 -4.82
CA GLN A 114 16.06 7.79 -3.79
C GLN A 114 14.55 7.79 -3.92
N THR A 115 14.00 7.43 -5.09
CA THR A 115 12.57 7.52 -5.35
C THR A 115 11.92 6.17 -5.64
N GLU A 116 10.63 6.05 -5.31
CA GLU A 116 9.70 5.06 -5.82
C GLU A 116 8.43 5.76 -6.29
N VAL A 117 7.66 5.12 -7.16
CA VAL A 117 6.44 5.69 -7.71
C VAL A 117 5.20 4.90 -7.25
N CYS A 118 4.11 5.63 -7.08
CA CYS A 118 2.78 5.06 -6.90
C CYS A 118 1.89 5.58 -8.03
N LEU A 119 1.28 4.66 -8.76
CA LEU A 119 0.40 4.94 -9.89
C LEU A 119 -0.97 5.32 -9.37
N PHE A 120 -1.52 6.42 -9.85
CA PHE A 120 -2.87 6.84 -9.51
C PHE A 120 -3.82 6.67 -10.69
N TYR A 121 -4.92 5.94 -10.46
CA TYR A 121 -6.02 5.78 -11.41
C TYR A 121 -7.30 6.34 -10.80
N LYS A 122 -7.91 7.27 -11.51
CA LYS A 122 -9.14 7.92 -11.12
C LYS A 122 -10.36 7.06 -11.43
N GLY A 123 -11.16 6.74 -10.43
CA GLY A 123 -12.47 6.11 -10.60
C GLY A 123 -13.54 7.11 -11.07
N LYS A 124 -14.71 6.60 -11.46
CA LYS A 124 -15.82 7.45 -11.98
C LYS A 124 -16.30 8.49 -10.96
N ASN A 125 -16.32 8.13 -9.68
CA ASN A 125 -16.83 8.97 -8.59
C ASN A 125 -15.69 9.55 -7.74
N HIS A 126 -14.51 9.76 -8.34
CA HIS A 126 -13.35 10.24 -7.61
C HIS A 126 -13.53 11.67 -7.14
N PHE A 127 -13.22 11.91 -5.88
CA PHE A 127 -12.95 13.23 -5.28
C PHE A 127 -11.95 13.05 -4.13
N PHE A 128 -11.20 14.09 -3.81
CA PHE A 128 -10.37 14.08 -2.61
C PHE A 128 -11.22 14.50 -1.40
N PRO A 129 -11.24 13.70 -0.30
CA PRO A 129 -12.05 14.01 0.89
C PRO A 129 -11.59 15.27 1.63
N LYS A 130 -10.36 15.68 1.40
CA LYS A 130 -9.73 16.90 1.91
C LYS A 130 -9.16 17.72 0.74
N LYS A 131 -8.36 18.75 1.03
CA LYS A 131 -7.63 19.52 0.01
C LYS A 131 -6.84 18.58 -0.92
N ARG A 132 -6.82 18.91 -2.22
CA ARG A 132 -6.03 18.17 -3.23
C ARG A 132 -4.57 18.05 -2.77
N PRO A 133 -4.03 16.82 -2.64
CA PRO A 133 -2.64 16.61 -2.24
C PRO A 133 -1.68 16.96 -3.39
N THR A 134 -0.41 17.13 -3.05
CA THR A 134 0.69 17.14 -4.00
C THR A 134 1.01 15.70 -4.44
N ASP A 135 1.72 15.56 -5.55
CA ASP A 135 2.15 14.28 -6.10
C ASP A 135 3.55 13.86 -5.60
N VAL A 136 4.05 14.50 -4.53
CA VAL A 136 5.33 14.16 -3.90
C VAL A 136 5.13 13.94 -2.40
N ILE A 137 5.64 12.81 -1.89
CA ILE A 137 5.65 12.47 -0.46
C ILE A 137 7.09 12.25 -0.02
N PHE A 138 7.51 12.97 1.01
CA PHE A 138 8.83 12.80 1.65
C PHE A 138 8.66 11.98 2.92
N CYS A 139 9.24 10.79 2.97
CA CYS A 139 9.36 10.02 4.21
C CYS A 139 10.48 8.98 4.14
N ASN A 140 11.01 8.62 5.31
CA ASN A 140 12.05 7.60 5.40
C ASN A 140 11.51 6.21 5.08
N ARG A 141 12.40 5.33 4.58
CA ARG A 141 12.13 3.89 4.52
C ARG A 141 12.05 3.33 5.94
N THR A 142 11.33 2.23 6.08
CA THR A 142 11.38 1.40 7.29
C THR A 142 12.70 0.62 7.38
N ASN A 143 12.93 0.00 8.54
CA ASN A 143 14.00 -0.98 8.72
C ASN A 143 13.59 -2.38 8.22
N ASN A 144 12.43 -2.51 7.54
CA ASN A 144 11.87 -3.77 7.06
C ASN A 144 11.75 -4.81 8.19
N ASN A 145 11.12 -4.44 9.30
CA ASN A 145 11.04 -5.29 10.50
C ASN A 145 10.08 -6.48 10.31
N TYR A 146 9.05 -6.32 9.49
CA TYR A 146 7.98 -7.29 9.29
C TYR A 146 7.96 -7.92 7.90
N HIS A 147 8.40 -7.17 6.88
CA HIS A 147 8.43 -7.63 5.48
C HIS A 147 9.62 -7.00 4.75
N PRO A 148 10.30 -7.73 3.83
CA PRO A 148 11.50 -7.24 3.12
C PRO A 148 11.26 -5.99 2.28
N THR A 149 10.05 -5.79 1.80
CA THR A 149 9.63 -4.64 0.98
C THR A 149 8.58 -3.78 1.69
N GLU A 150 8.56 -3.77 3.03
CA GLU A 150 7.56 -3.04 3.81
C GLU A 150 7.56 -1.55 3.47
N LYS A 151 6.39 -1.03 3.11
CA LYS A 151 6.20 0.41 2.90
C LYS A 151 6.02 1.13 4.25
N PRO A 152 6.56 2.34 4.41
CA PRO A 152 6.40 3.11 5.65
C PRO A 152 4.93 3.40 5.96
N LEU A 153 4.53 3.24 7.22
CA LEU A 153 3.17 3.54 7.66
C LEU A 153 2.77 4.98 7.34
N GLN A 154 3.70 5.93 7.52
CA GLN A 154 3.47 7.35 7.18
C GLN A 154 3.10 7.53 5.70
N LEU A 155 3.81 6.87 4.78
CA LEU A 155 3.53 6.90 3.34
C LEU A 155 2.13 6.36 3.03
N ILE A 156 1.84 5.16 3.57
CA ILE A 156 0.55 4.50 3.33
C ILE A 156 -0.60 5.29 3.97
N SER A 157 -0.42 5.81 5.18
CA SER A 157 -1.43 6.66 5.84
C SER A 157 -1.78 7.90 5.01
N SER A 158 -0.77 8.59 4.45
CA SER A 158 -1.02 9.73 3.57
C SER A 158 -1.89 9.35 2.36
N ILE A 159 -1.60 8.20 1.71
CA ILE A 159 -2.38 7.74 0.56
C ILE A 159 -3.79 7.30 0.99
N VAL A 160 -3.91 6.58 2.11
CA VAL A 160 -5.20 6.13 2.65
C VAL A 160 -6.08 7.33 3.03
N GLU A 161 -5.53 8.42 3.55
CA GLU A 161 -6.27 9.67 3.79
C GLU A 161 -6.92 10.25 2.54
N TRP A 162 -6.32 10.04 1.36
CA TRP A 162 -6.84 10.52 0.08
C TRP A 162 -7.95 9.65 -0.51
N THR A 163 -8.21 8.49 0.11
CA THR A 163 -9.24 7.55 -0.34
C THR A 163 -10.61 7.86 0.25
N ASN A 164 -11.64 7.33 -0.36
CA ASN A 164 -13.03 7.34 0.14
C ASN A 164 -13.53 5.90 0.27
N GLY A 165 -14.42 5.67 1.23
CA GLY A 165 -15.11 4.40 1.44
C GLY A 165 -14.20 3.25 1.90
N VAL A 166 -14.49 2.04 1.44
CA VAL A 166 -13.76 0.81 1.78
C VAL A 166 -12.47 0.73 0.99
N VAL A 167 -11.35 0.59 1.69
CA VAL A 167 -10.02 0.39 1.07
C VAL A 167 -9.77 -1.10 0.88
N PHE A 168 -9.31 -1.49 -0.28
CA PHE A 168 -8.94 -2.86 -0.62
C PHE A 168 -7.45 -2.97 -0.95
N ASP A 169 -6.81 -4.00 -0.38
CA ASP A 169 -5.44 -4.37 -0.70
C ASP A 169 -5.36 -5.88 -0.99
N PRO A 170 -5.26 -6.28 -2.26
CA PRO A 170 -5.16 -7.69 -2.66
C PRO A 170 -3.80 -8.34 -2.35
N PHE A 171 -2.81 -7.56 -1.91
CA PHE A 171 -1.45 -8.02 -1.58
C PHE A 171 -0.99 -7.37 -0.28
N MET A 172 -1.76 -7.56 0.80
CA MET A 172 -1.57 -6.77 2.03
C MET A 172 -0.25 -7.06 2.76
N GLY A 173 0.43 -8.17 2.46
CA GLY A 173 1.68 -8.56 3.09
C GLY A 173 1.58 -8.55 4.62
N SER A 174 2.48 -7.84 5.28
CA SER A 174 2.46 -7.64 6.73
C SER A 174 1.38 -6.66 7.23
N GLY A 175 0.45 -6.19 6.38
CA GLY A 175 -0.75 -5.45 6.76
C GLY A 175 -0.59 -3.96 6.99
N THR A 176 0.40 -3.29 6.41
CA THR A 176 0.62 -1.84 6.64
C THR A 176 -0.58 -1.00 6.19
N THR A 177 -1.25 -1.36 5.08
CA THR A 177 -2.47 -0.69 4.60
C THR A 177 -3.62 -0.86 5.61
N GLY A 178 -3.80 -2.07 6.15
CA GLY A 178 -4.80 -2.34 7.18
C GLY A 178 -4.54 -1.58 8.49
N VAL A 179 -3.27 -1.49 8.92
CA VAL A 179 -2.87 -0.67 10.08
C VAL A 179 -3.20 0.81 9.85
N ALA A 180 -2.90 1.34 8.66
CA ALA A 180 -3.25 2.72 8.31
C ALA A 180 -4.78 2.95 8.35
N CYS A 181 -5.55 2.01 7.79
CA CYS A 181 -7.01 2.07 7.80
C CYS A 181 -7.57 2.04 9.24
N ALA A 182 -7.07 1.13 10.09
CA ALA A 182 -7.48 1.03 11.49
C ALA A 182 -7.25 2.35 12.25
N LYS A 183 -6.05 2.94 12.11
CA LYS A 183 -5.70 4.23 12.73
C LYS A 183 -6.53 5.41 12.21
N LEU A 184 -6.94 5.37 10.95
CA LEU A 184 -7.73 6.43 10.30
C LEU A 184 -9.25 6.19 10.36
N GLY A 185 -9.71 5.14 11.08
CA GLY A 185 -11.13 4.78 11.19
C GLY A 185 -11.78 4.42 9.86
N LYS A 186 -11.03 3.80 8.94
CA LYS A 186 -11.51 3.40 7.61
C LYS A 186 -11.76 1.89 7.54
N LYS A 187 -12.78 1.49 6.79
CA LYS A 187 -13.05 0.08 6.49
C LYS A 187 -11.99 -0.47 5.54
N PHE A 188 -11.55 -1.69 5.82
CA PHE A 188 -10.50 -2.34 5.07
C PHE A 188 -10.85 -3.78 4.67
N ILE A 189 -10.45 -4.17 3.47
CA ILE A 189 -10.44 -5.55 3.02
C ILE A 189 -9.02 -5.87 2.57
N GLY A 190 -8.39 -6.88 3.17
CA GLY A 190 -7.04 -7.31 2.82
C GLY A 190 -6.99 -8.78 2.45
N VAL A 191 -6.14 -9.12 1.48
CA VAL A 191 -5.86 -10.52 1.10
C VAL A 191 -4.36 -10.75 1.18
N GLU A 192 -3.98 -11.90 1.75
CA GLU A 192 -2.58 -12.34 1.83
C GLU A 192 -2.51 -13.85 1.63
N LEU A 193 -1.63 -14.28 0.75
CA LEU A 193 -1.46 -15.68 0.39
C LEU A 193 -0.63 -16.43 1.45
N ASP A 194 0.51 -15.86 1.88
CA ASP A 194 1.39 -16.48 2.88
C ASP A 194 0.74 -16.42 4.27
N PRO A 195 0.49 -17.59 4.93
CA PRO A 195 -0.17 -17.64 6.23
C PRO A 195 0.64 -16.97 7.34
N ASN A 196 1.97 -16.87 7.23
CA ASN A 196 2.79 -16.21 8.24
C ASN A 196 2.63 -14.68 8.15
N TYR A 197 2.68 -14.11 6.92
CA TYR A 197 2.42 -12.69 6.73
C TYR A 197 0.97 -12.33 7.08
N PHE A 198 0.01 -13.21 6.78
CA PHE A 198 -1.36 -13.04 7.23
C PHE A 198 -1.47 -12.93 8.76
N GLN A 199 -0.80 -13.82 9.51
CA GLN A 199 -0.78 -13.75 10.98
C GLN A 199 -0.12 -12.47 11.49
N ILE A 200 0.99 -12.06 10.90
CA ILE A 200 1.65 -10.79 11.22
C ILE A 200 0.71 -9.60 10.97
N ALA A 201 0.02 -9.59 9.83
CA ALA A 201 -0.96 -8.55 9.51
C ALA A 201 -2.10 -8.49 10.53
N CYS A 202 -2.66 -9.64 10.92
CA CYS A 202 -3.68 -9.73 11.95
C CYS A 202 -3.23 -9.10 13.27
N GLN A 203 -2.06 -9.50 13.78
CA GLN A 203 -1.51 -9.00 15.03
C GLN A 203 -1.25 -7.48 14.98
N ARG A 204 -0.69 -6.98 13.88
CA ARG A 204 -0.42 -5.55 13.70
C ARG A 204 -1.69 -4.71 13.64
N ILE A 205 -2.72 -5.20 12.97
CA ILE A 205 -4.02 -4.52 12.87
C ILE A 205 -4.75 -4.56 14.22
N GLU A 206 -4.75 -5.70 14.94
CA GLU A 206 -5.28 -5.79 16.29
C GLU A 206 -4.61 -4.78 17.24
N LYS A 207 -3.28 -4.72 17.19
CA LYS A 207 -2.50 -3.75 17.98
C LYS A 207 -2.88 -2.30 17.65
N ALA A 208 -3.09 -1.98 16.36
CA ALA A 208 -3.48 -0.64 15.93
C ALA A 208 -4.84 -0.19 16.49
N TYR A 209 -5.78 -1.11 16.70
CA TYR A 209 -7.05 -0.84 17.38
C TYR A 209 -6.91 -0.68 18.89
N GLN A 210 -5.94 -1.38 19.51
CA GLN A 210 -5.71 -1.32 20.96
C GLN A 210 -4.91 -0.07 21.37
N GLU A 211 -4.07 0.43 20.48
CA GLU A 211 -3.24 1.62 20.69
C GLU A 211 -3.71 2.75 19.77
N PRO A 212 -4.88 3.37 20.01
CA PRO A 212 -5.27 4.55 19.24
C PRO A 212 -4.24 5.65 19.50
N ASP A 213 -3.80 6.31 18.42
CA ASP A 213 -2.84 7.41 18.55
C ASP A 213 -3.45 8.52 19.43
N LEU A 214 -2.95 8.65 20.66
CA LEU A 214 -3.30 9.74 21.59
C LEU A 214 -2.90 11.13 21.06
N PHE A 215 -2.19 11.19 19.92
CA PHE A 215 -1.67 12.40 19.28
C PHE A 215 -2.14 12.54 17.83
N VAL A 216 -3.44 12.47 17.60
CA VAL A 216 -4.01 13.16 16.45
C VAL A 216 -4.07 14.62 16.83
N SER A 217 -2.93 15.32 16.72
CA SER A 217 -2.95 16.78 16.73
C SER A 217 -3.89 17.23 15.61
N PRO A 218 -4.87 18.11 15.88
CA PRO A 218 -5.66 18.67 14.81
C PRO A 218 -4.71 19.31 13.79
N PRO A 219 -5.04 19.25 12.48
CA PRO A 219 -4.17 19.81 11.46
C PRO A 219 -3.86 21.26 11.82
N THR A 220 -2.56 21.56 11.96
CA THR A 220 -2.11 22.93 12.13
C THR A 220 -2.56 23.67 10.87
N GLU A 221 -3.53 24.57 10.99
CA GLU A 221 -3.89 25.48 9.90
C GLU A 221 -2.64 26.31 9.55
N ILE A 222 -1.99 25.93 8.46
CA ILE A 222 -0.98 26.81 7.85
C ILE A 222 -1.78 27.94 7.23
N LYS A 223 -1.87 29.08 7.93
CA LYS A 223 -2.34 30.32 7.34
C LYS A 223 -1.36 30.69 6.24
N GLN A 224 -1.78 30.55 5.00
CA GLN A 224 -1.11 31.14 3.86
C GLN A 224 -1.27 32.66 4.02
N GLU A 225 -0.21 33.36 4.37
CA GLU A 225 -0.17 34.81 4.21
C GLU A 225 -0.28 35.11 2.72
N VAL A 226 -1.37 35.74 2.35
CA VAL A 226 -1.54 36.28 1.00
C VAL A 226 -0.58 37.47 0.93
N MET A 227 0.49 37.35 0.14
CA MET A 227 1.25 38.52 -0.26
C MET A 227 0.36 39.35 -1.18
N GLU A 228 -0.11 40.45 -0.68
CA GLU A 228 -0.67 41.51 -1.53
C GLU A 228 0.47 42.14 -2.35
N LEU A 229 0.36 42.03 -3.68
CA LEU A 229 1.17 42.77 -4.65
C LEU A 229 0.58 44.12 -4.95
#